data_7d31a706c5cb77c8588fa70ed9f2d034
#
_entry.id   7d31a706c5cb77c8588fa70ed9f2d034
#
_cell.length_a   1.000
_cell.length_b   1.000
_cell.length_c   1.000
_cell.angle_alpha   90.00
_cell.angle_beta   90.00
_cell.angle_gamma   90.00
#
_symmetry.space_group_name_H-M   'P 1'
#
loop_
_entity.id
_entity.type
_entity.pdbx_description
1 polymer ?
#
loop_
_entity_poly.entity_id
_entity_poly.type
_entity_poly.pdbx_seq_one_letter_code
_entity_poly.pdbx_strand_id
1 'polypeptide(L)'
;MIQRERLAKDFDAMAQLTAPGEGINRLAFTDSDWEGHQYIIDRMTAAGLTVETDGFGNVIGYKVGKNPDLPVVMVGSHTDSVPNGGNYDGVVGVLSAIEAVRSMTDDGFEHDHTIAVVDFMCEESSRFGAATLGSKAMRGELTLQDLQRLVDKQGISLYDALKGRNLNPDAIEHMEYKRPVKSFTEIHIEQGKVLEHEAKPIGVVTGIAAPERFYVTIRGNADHSGATPMNLRHDALCGASKIILGIEEIASMQEEPPVVGTVGVVEVVPGAMNVIPGAVKLGVDIRSISKVARDSVVTLIKEFIDVIAEKRGLSYTIEPVAQDHPVVMNPAMIREIEEAVQSVGVDYMTMPSGAGHDAMHWADDVPTGMIFIPCREGISHNPAEFADMDDIVTGAKILDTVLRKLSLE
;
A
#
# COMPACT_ATOMS: atom_id res chain seq x y z
N MET A 1 1.49 8.06 -28.43
CA MET A 1 2.21 6.83 -27.95
C MET A 1 3.10 7.17 -26.74
N ILE A 2 3.17 6.25 -25.73
CA ILE A 2 4.03 6.38 -24.54
C ILE A 2 5.49 6.63 -24.96
N GLN A 3 6.10 7.66 -24.39
CA GLN A 3 7.46 8.08 -24.74
C GLN A 3 8.43 7.78 -23.57
N ARG A 4 9.30 6.79 -23.77
CA ARG A 4 10.28 6.30 -22.79
C ARG A 4 11.17 7.42 -22.22
N GLU A 5 11.72 8.27 -23.10
CA GLU A 5 12.63 9.36 -22.70
C GLU A 5 11.94 10.43 -21.88
N ARG A 6 10.64 10.66 -22.11
CA ARG A 6 9.83 11.62 -21.36
C ARG A 6 9.56 11.09 -19.94
N LEU A 7 9.16 9.82 -19.84
CA LEU A 7 9.03 9.14 -18.54
C LEU A 7 10.35 9.13 -17.77
N ALA A 8 11.45 8.70 -18.39
CA ALA A 8 12.75 8.63 -17.73
C ALA A 8 13.19 9.98 -17.15
N LYS A 9 12.98 11.07 -17.89
CA LYS A 9 13.27 12.43 -17.41
C LYS A 9 12.43 12.82 -16.19
N ASP A 10 11.15 12.43 -16.18
CA ASP A 10 10.27 12.74 -15.05
C ASP A 10 10.68 11.93 -13.80
N PHE A 11 11.08 10.65 -13.95
CA PHE A 11 11.64 9.87 -12.85
C PHE A 11 12.96 10.43 -12.32
N ASP A 12 13.87 10.83 -13.22
CA ASP A 12 15.15 11.44 -12.83
C ASP A 12 14.93 12.75 -12.07
N ALA A 13 13.94 13.55 -12.48
CA ALA A 13 13.60 14.81 -11.82
C ALA A 13 12.98 14.55 -10.44
N MET A 14 12.02 13.61 -10.31
CA MET A 14 11.41 13.25 -9.04
C MET A 14 12.45 12.70 -8.03
N ALA A 15 13.45 11.96 -8.50
CA ALA A 15 14.53 11.46 -7.67
C ALA A 15 15.39 12.57 -7.01
N GLN A 16 15.41 13.78 -7.59
CA GLN A 16 16.13 14.93 -7.01
C GLN A 16 15.32 15.67 -5.93
N LEU A 17 14.01 15.45 -5.88
CA LEU A 17 13.10 16.09 -4.92
C LEU A 17 13.02 15.24 -3.65
N THR A 18 14.04 15.31 -2.83
CA THR A 18 14.22 14.50 -1.63
C THR A 18 14.95 15.28 -0.54
N ALA A 19 14.62 15.07 0.72
CA ALA A 19 15.41 15.55 1.84
C ALA A 19 16.75 14.80 1.93
N PRO A 20 17.77 15.37 2.57
CA PRO A 20 19.08 14.71 2.74
C PRO A 20 18.96 13.35 3.44
N GLY A 21 19.72 12.35 2.96
CA GLY A 21 19.76 10.99 3.52
C GLY A 21 20.18 9.97 2.46
N GLU A 22 20.06 8.69 2.80
CA GLU A 22 20.17 7.60 1.84
C GLU A 22 18.81 7.43 1.14
N GLY A 23 18.80 7.15 -0.18
CA GLY A 23 17.57 6.96 -0.95
C GLY A 23 16.66 8.17 -0.98
N ILE A 24 15.37 7.94 -1.13
CA ILE A 24 14.34 8.99 -1.18
C ILE A 24 13.76 9.23 0.22
N ASN A 25 13.70 10.50 0.60
CA ASN A 25 13.15 11.00 1.86
C ASN A 25 12.13 12.10 1.58
N ARG A 26 11.01 11.73 1.00
CA ARG A 26 9.89 12.62 0.65
C ARG A 26 8.67 12.30 1.53
N LEU A 27 8.86 12.51 2.84
CA LEU A 27 7.81 12.20 3.81
C LEU A 27 6.65 13.18 3.67
N ALA A 28 5.44 12.66 3.75
CA ALA A 28 4.20 13.43 3.60
C ALA A 28 4.19 14.75 4.40
N PHE A 29 3.71 15.81 3.78
CA PHE A 29 3.66 17.18 4.30
C PHE A 29 5.01 17.82 4.67
N THR A 30 6.15 17.27 4.24
CA THR A 30 7.45 17.94 4.36
C THR A 30 7.70 18.89 3.18
N ASP A 31 8.78 19.69 3.24
CA ASP A 31 9.12 20.58 2.13
C ASP A 31 9.45 19.79 0.86
N SER A 32 10.20 18.69 0.98
CA SER A 32 10.53 17.83 -0.16
C SER A 32 9.29 17.18 -0.80
N ASP A 33 8.30 16.82 0.00
CA ASP A 33 7.02 16.31 -0.49
C ASP A 33 6.22 17.39 -1.21
N TRP A 34 6.17 18.58 -0.63
CA TRP A 34 5.49 19.72 -1.24
C TRP A 34 6.14 20.15 -2.58
N GLU A 35 7.47 20.08 -2.68
CA GLU A 35 8.20 20.27 -3.93
C GLU A 35 7.89 19.17 -4.95
N GLY A 36 7.73 17.91 -4.49
CA GLY A 36 7.27 16.78 -5.30
C GLY A 36 5.89 17.04 -5.90
N HIS A 37 4.90 17.40 -5.07
CA HIS A 37 3.55 17.73 -5.53
C HIS A 37 3.56 18.94 -6.49
N GLN A 38 4.38 19.97 -6.25
CA GLN A 38 4.51 21.09 -7.18
C GLN A 38 5.05 20.64 -8.54
N TYR A 39 6.02 19.72 -8.55
CA TYR A 39 6.50 19.14 -9.80
C TYR A 39 5.38 18.39 -10.54
N ILE A 40 4.57 17.60 -9.84
CA ILE A 40 3.43 16.90 -10.43
C ILE A 40 2.40 17.88 -10.99
N ILE A 41 2.06 18.96 -10.26
CA ILE A 41 1.19 20.05 -10.75
C ILE A 41 1.72 20.62 -12.07
N ASP A 42 3.02 20.91 -12.15
CA ASP A 42 3.66 21.44 -13.34
C ASP A 42 3.60 20.44 -14.51
N ARG A 43 3.79 19.13 -14.24
CA ARG A 43 3.69 18.07 -15.26
C ARG A 43 2.27 17.87 -15.77
N MET A 44 1.29 17.84 -14.88
CA MET A 44 -0.14 17.78 -15.24
C MET A 44 -0.56 18.99 -16.06
N THR A 45 -0.17 20.20 -15.64
CA THR A 45 -0.46 21.45 -16.36
C THR A 45 0.17 21.44 -17.77
N ALA A 46 1.45 21.02 -17.88
CA ALA A 46 2.13 20.90 -19.17
C ALA A 46 1.53 19.82 -20.07
N ALA A 47 0.85 18.80 -19.50
CA ALA A 47 0.09 17.81 -20.24
C ALA A 47 -1.31 18.32 -20.69
N GLY A 48 -1.67 19.55 -20.32
CA GLY A 48 -2.93 20.18 -20.69
C GLY A 48 -4.11 19.81 -19.76
N LEU A 49 -3.83 19.38 -18.53
CA LEU A 49 -4.86 19.16 -17.52
C LEU A 49 -5.16 20.47 -16.77
N THR A 50 -6.41 20.62 -16.36
CA THR A 50 -6.79 21.61 -15.34
C THR A 50 -6.52 21.01 -13.97
N VAL A 51 -5.64 21.64 -13.18
CA VAL A 51 -5.16 21.08 -11.92
C VAL A 51 -5.78 21.83 -10.74
N GLU A 52 -6.20 21.08 -9.73
CA GLU A 52 -6.61 21.58 -8.42
C GLU A 52 -5.91 20.80 -7.32
N THR A 53 -5.77 21.44 -6.16
CA THR A 53 -5.37 20.78 -4.92
C THR A 53 -6.58 20.80 -3.99
N ASP A 54 -6.98 19.65 -3.47
CA ASP A 54 -8.11 19.58 -2.55
C ASP A 54 -7.75 20.06 -1.13
N GLY A 55 -8.74 20.04 -0.23
CA GLY A 55 -8.56 20.50 1.14
C GLY A 55 -7.59 19.67 2.00
N PHE A 56 -7.28 18.44 1.60
CA PHE A 56 -6.32 17.56 2.28
C PHE A 56 -4.91 17.66 1.69
N GLY A 57 -4.79 18.18 0.47
CA GLY A 57 -3.52 18.32 -0.25
C GLY A 57 -3.36 17.35 -1.42
N ASN A 58 -4.35 16.50 -1.71
CA ASN A 58 -4.32 15.69 -2.93
C ASN A 58 -4.30 16.58 -4.16
N VAL A 59 -3.47 16.24 -5.15
CA VAL A 59 -3.39 16.95 -6.42
C VAL A 59 -4.21 16.21 -7.47
N ILE A 60 -5.16 16.89 -8.11
CA ILE A 60 -6.07 16.32 -9.09
C ILE A 60 -5.99 17.08 -10.40
N GLY A 61 -5.59 16.39 -11.46
CA GLY A 61 -5.54 16.96 -12.82
C GLY A 61 -6.66 16.41 -13.69
N TYR A 62 -7.47 17.28 -14.30
CA TYR A 62 -8.58 16.89 -15.15
C TYR A 62 -8.27 17.14 -16.63
N LYS A 63 -8.36 16.08 -17.44
CA LYS A 63 -8.52 16.17 -18.89
C LYS A 63 -9.99 16.07 -19.23
N VAL A 64 -10.59 17.22 -19.51
CA VAL A 64 -12.04 17.34 -19.74
C VAL A 64 -12.45 16.59 -21.01
N GLY A 65 -13.43 15.69 -20.91
CA GLY A 65 -14.03 14.98 -22.03
C GLY A 65 -15.08 15.79 -22.78
N LYS A 66 -15.61 15.26 -23.87
CA LYS A 66 -16.68 15.90 -24.64
C LYS A 66 -17.95 16.10 -23.83
N ASN A 67 -18.22 15.22 -22.88
CA ASN A 67 -19.36 15.28 -22.00
C ASN A 67 -18.92 15.34 -20.52
N PRO A 68 -18.67 16.56 -19.99
CA PRO A 68 -18.15 16.74 -18.64
C PRO A 68 -19.13 16.35 -17.51
N ASP A 69 -20.39 16.10 -17.82
CA ASP A 69 -21.40 15.66 -16.87
C ASP A 69 -21.38 14.13 -16.63
N LEU A 70 -20.70 13.38 -17.49
CA LEU A 70 -20.49 11.95 -17.27
C LEU A 70 -19.56 11.69 -16.06
N PRO A 71 -19.71 10.52 -15.38
CA PRO A 71 -18.80 10.13 -14.32
C PRO A 71 -17.34 10.12 -14.79
N VAL A 72 -16.40 10.51 -13.93
CA VAL A 72 -14.99 10.57 -14.31
C VAL A 72 -14.34 9.20 -14.36
N VAL A 73 -13.39 8.99 -15.27
CA VAL A 73 -12.44 7.87 -15.25
C VAL A 73 -11.23 8.35 -14.44
N MET A 74 -11.04 7.78 -13.26
CA MET A 74 -9.99 8.19 -12.33
C MET A 74 -8.80 7.23 -12.39
N VAL A 75 -7.61 7.78 -12.31
CA VAL A 75 -6.33 7.06 -12.28
C VAL A 75 -5.36 7.80 -11.36
N GLY A 76 -4.58 7.09 -10.59
CA GLY A 76 -3.61 7.75 -9.71
C GLY A 76 -2.88 6.78 -8.80
N SER A 77 -2.01 7.35 -8.00
CA SER A 77 -1.26 6.75 -6.91
C SER A 77 -0.69 7.89 -6.05
N HIS A 78 0.45 7.73 -5.40
CA HIS A 78 1.08 8.72 -4.53
C HIS A 78 2.51 9.04 -4.95
N THR A 79 3.08 10.11 -4.37
CA THR A 79 4.49 10.45 -4.55
C THR A 79 5.25 10.65 -3.24
N ASP A 80 4.59 10.61 -2.09
CA ASP A 80 5.29 10.55 -0.80
C ASP A 80 6.02 9.22 -0.63
N SER A 81 7.01 9.17 0.24
CA SER A 81 7.85 8.00 0.47
C SER A 81 8.05 7.69 1.96
N VAL A 82 8.43 6.45 2.26
CA VAL A 82 9.04 6.12 3.55
C VAL A 82 10.41 6.78 3.70
N PRO A 83 10.98 6.89 4.93
CA PRO A 83 12.38 7.30 5.11
C PRO A 83 13.33 6.32 4.43
N ASN A 84 14.32 6.84 3.71
CA ASN A 84 15.28 6.05 2.92
C ASN A 84 14.59 5.06 1.96
N GLY A 85 13.49 5.49 1.34
CA GLY A 85 12.74 4.72 0.36
C GLY A 85 13.39 4.68 -1.02
N GLY A 86 12.67 4.11 -1.97
CA GLY A 86 13.00 4.10 -3.39
C GLY A 86 12.36 5.23 -4.17
N ASN A 87 12.57 5.24 -5.48
CA ASN A 87 12.06 6.27 -6.39
C ASN A 87 10.90 5.80 -7.27
N TYR A 88 10.38 4.60 -7.02
CA TYR A 88 9.38 3.99 -7.92
C TYR A 88 8.06 3.73 -7.25
N ASP A 89 8.10 3.44 -5.95
CA ASP A 89 6.93 3.21 -5.10
C ASP A 89 5.96 4.40 -5.19
N GLY A 90 4.71 4.14 -5.61
CA GLY A 90 3.68 5.12 -5.91
C GLY A 90 3.98 6.02 -7.11
N VAL A 91 5.20 6.52 -7.23
CA VAL A 91 5.65 7.45 -8.30
C VAL A 91 5.39 6.85 -9.69
N VAL A 92 5.55 5.53 -9.86
CA VAL A 92 5.21 4.83 -11.09
C VAL A 92 3.76 5.09 -11.51
N GLY A 93 2.83 5.07 -10.57
CA GLY A 93 1.41 5.26 -10.84
C GLY A 93 1.11 6.67 -11.34
N VAL A 94 1.59 7.67 -10.64
CA VAL A 94 1.33 9.08 -10.96
C VAL A 94 1.98 9.47 -12.31
N LEU A 95 3.27 9.15 -12.50
CA LEU A 95 3.98 9.52 -13.72
C LEU A 95 3.47 8.75 -14.95
N SER A 96 3.11 7.47 -14.81
CA SER A 96 2.52 6.69 -15.90
C SER A 96 1.14 7.23 -16.30
N ALA A 97 0.33 7.67 -15.34
CA ALA A 97 -0.97 8.28 -15.62
C ALA A 97 -0.83 9.61 -16.38
N ILE A 98 0.10 10.46 -15.96
CA ILE A 98 0.41 11.72 -16.68
C ILE A 98 0.89 11.42 -18.09
N GLU A 99 1.77 10.42 -18.27
CA GLU A 99 2.29 10.06 -19.59
C GLU A 99 1.20 9.46 -20.48
N ALA A 100 0.26 8.66 -19.94
CA ALA A 100 -0.90 8.17 -20.70
C ALA A 100 -1.75 9.34 -21.23
N VAL A 101 -2.02 10.35 -20.40
CA VAL A 101 -2.75 11.55 -20.85
C VAL A 101 -1.97 12.34 -21.91
N ARG A 102 -0.64 12.46 -21.77
CA ARG A 102 0.21 13.07 -22.80
C ARG A 102 0.14 12.30 -24.12
N SER A 103 0.19 10.97 -24.05
CA SER A 103 0.05 10.07 -25.21
C SER A 103 -1.27 10.32 -25.94
N MET A 104 -2.38 10.42 -25.21
CA MET A 104 -3.69 10.73 -25.78
C MET A 104 -3.70 12.10 -26.45
N THR A 105 -3.07 13.11 -25.82
CA THR A 105 -2.97 14.47 -26.36
C THR A 105 -2.14 14.49 -27.64
N ASP A 106 -0.98 13.82 -27.64
CA ASP A 106 -0.09 13.71 -28.80
C ASP A 106 -0.78 13.04 -30.01
N ASP A 107 -1.65 12.05 -29.73
CA ASP A 107 -2.40 11.31 -30.75
C ASP A 107 -3.69 12.03 -31.18
N GLY A 108 -4.06 13.15 -30.55
CA GLY A 108 -5.33 13.83 -30.79
C GLY A 108 -6.55 12.98 -30.43
N PHE A 109 -6.40 12.09 -29.42
CA PHE A 109 -7.48 11.19 -29.02
C PHE A 109 -8.60 11.96 -28.32
N GLU A 110 -9.80 11.84 -28.87
CA GLU A 110 -11.02 12.42 -28.32
C GLU A 110 -11.74 11.38 -27.43
N HIS A 111 -12.20 11.81 -26.26
CA HIS A 111 -12.87 10.95 -25.28
C HIS A 111 -14.13 11.63 -24.72
N ASP A 112 -15.08 10.83 -24.25
CA ASP A 112 -16.37 11.31 -23.78
C ASP A 112 -16.33 11.65 -22.29
N HIS A 113 -15.80 10.76 -21.45
CA HIS A 113 -15.64 10.97 -20.03
C HIS A 113 -14.43 11.84 -19.71
N THR A 114 -14.53 12.69 -18.69
CA THR A 114 -13.36 13.38 -18.13
C THR A 114 -12.42 12.36 -17.47
N ILE A 115 -11.13 12.46 -17.73
CA ILE A 115 -10.09 11.67 -17.05
C ILE A 115 -9.54 12.51 -15.89
N ALA A 116 -9.52 11.93 -14.68
CA ALA A 116 -8.93 12.53 -13.48
C ALA A 116 -7.65 11.79 -13.10
N VAL A 117 -6.51 12.46 -13.14
CA VAL A 117 -5.23 11.94 -12.64
C VAL A 117 -5.04 12.46 -11.22
N VAL A 118 -4.79 11.57 -10.26
CA VAL A 118 -4.65 11.91 -8.85
C VAL A 118 -3.26 11.56 -8.33
N ASP A 119 -2.64 12.50 -7.63
CA ASP A 119 -1.50 12.26 -6.74
C ASP A 119 -2.00 12.39 -5.30
N PHE A 120 -2.17 11.24 -4.63
CA PHE A 120 -2.70 11.18 -3.27
C PHE A 120 -1.66 11.64 -2.25
N MET A 121 -2.07 12.48 -1.33
CA MET A 121 -1.25 12.96 -0.23
C MET A 121 -1.17 11.91 0.88
N CYS A 122 0.04 11.61 1.37
CA CYS A 122 0.24 10.81 2.58
C CYS A 122 -0.34 9.39 2.49
N GLU A 123 0.05 8.64 1.45
CA GLU A 123 -0.26 7.22 1.35
C GLU A 123 0.53 6.42 2.37
N GLU A 124 1.82 6.74 2.53
CA GLU A 124 2.76 6.03 3.38
C GLU A 124 2.50 6.26 4.88
N SER A 125 2.46 5.17 5.61
CA SER A 125 2.20 5.20 7.06
C SER A 125 3.37 5.72 7.90
N SER A 126 4.51 5.97 7.30
CA SER A 126 5.80 6.16 7.98
C SER A 126 5.85 7.40 8.89
N ARG A 127 5.09 8.46 8.57
CA ARG A 127 5.06 9.70 9.37
C ARG A 127 4.05 9.63 10.52
N PHE A 128 2.81 9.25 10.26
CA PHE A 128 1.71 9.33 11.22
C PHE A 128 1.22 7.98 11.73
N GLY A 129 1.84 6.86 11.28
CA GLY A 129 1.45 5.52 11.70
C GLY A 129 0.15 5.00 11.09
N ALA A 130 -0.42 5.73 10.13
CA ALA A 130 -1.61 5.34 9.36
C ALA A 130 -1.37 5.60 7.88
N ALA A 131 -1.78 4.68 7.02
CA ALA A 131 -1.59 4.71 5.57
C ALA A 131 -2.82 5.27 4.84
N THR A 132 -2.62 5.62 3.56
CA THR A 132 -3.67 5.98 2.60
C THR A 132 -4.56 7.15 3.07
N LEU A 133 -3.95 8.13 3.76
CA LEU A 133 -4.73 9.20 4.39
C LEU A 133 -5.37 10.15 3.38
N GLY A 134 -4.74 10.38 2.23
CA GLY A 134 -5.27 11.22 1.15
C GLY A 134 -6.51 10.61 0.51
N SER A 135 -6.46 9.34 0.13
CA SER A 135 -7.62 8.65 -0.43
C SER A 135 -8.74 8.49 0.60
N LYS A 136 -8.43 8.21 1.88
CA LYS A 136 -9.40 8.23 2.98
C LYS A 136 -10.11 9.59 3.11
N ALA A 137 -9.37 10.69 3.01
CA ALA A 137 -9.96 12.03 3.04
C ALA A 137 -10.91 12.25 1.87
N MET A 138 -10.52 11.85 0.64
CA MET A 138 -11.36 11.93 -0.54
C MET A 138 -12.62 11.03 -0.45
N ARG A 139 -12.58 9.98 0.37
CA ARG A 139 -13.72 9.09 0.62
C ARG A 139 -14.56 9.48 1.84
N GLY A 140 -14.20 10.56 2.54
CA GLY A 140 -14.91 11.01 3.75
C GLY A 140 -14.74 10.05 4.95
N GLU A 141 -13.67 9.26 4.97
CA GLU A 141 -13.40 8.25 6.01
C GLU A 141 -12.64 8.81 7.21
N LEU A 142 -12.17 10.06 7.15
CA LEU A 142 -11.43 10.71 8.23
C LEU A 142 -12.31 11.69 9.02
N THR A 143 -12.10 11.70 10.32
CA THR A 143 -12.73 12.64 11.25
C THR A 143 -11.73 13.67 11.79
N LEU A 144 -12.21 14.78 12.33
CA LEU A 144 -11.36 15.76 13.01
C LEU A 144 -10.58 15.12 14.19
N GLN A 145 -11.19 14.15 14.86
CA GLN A 145 -10.53 13.40 15.95
C GLN A 145 -9.35 12.57 15.41
N ASP A 146 -9.47 11.97 14.23
CA ASP A 146 -8.37 11.23 13.59
C ASP A 146 -7.21 12.17 13.28
N LEU A 147 -7.47 13.34 12.70
CA LEU A 147 -6.44 14.33 12.41
C LEU A 147 -5.67 14.78 13.65
N GLN A 148 -6.36 14.90 14.80
CA GLN A 148 -5.74 15.29 16.07
C GLN A 148 -4.99 14.15 16.76
N ARG A 149 -5.45 12.90 16.59
CA ARG A 149 -4.88 11.71 17.23
C ARG A 149 -3.62 11.19 16.52
N LEU A 150 -3.56 11.32 15.22
CA LEU A 150 -2.42 10.88 14.41
C LEU A 150 -1.27 11.88 14.57
N VAL A 151 -0.22 11.46 15.26
CA VAL A 151 0.92 12.32 15.67
C VAL A 151 2.22 11.68 15.22
N ASP A 152 3.11 12.48 14.65
CA ASP A 152 4.43 12.02 14.23
C ASP A 152 5.43 11.92 15.42
N LYS A 153 6.64 11.42 15.14
CA LYS A 153 7.70 11.24 16.15
C LYS A 153 8.19 12.55 16.79
N GLN A 154 7.90 13.69 16.19
CA GLN A 154 8.22 15.02 16.70
C GLN A 154 7.09 15.63 17.53
N GLY A 155 5.96 14.94 17.64
CA GLY A 155 4.78 15.42 18.35
C GLY A 155 3.88 16.34 17.50
N ILE A 156 4.08 16.40 16.18
CA ILE A 156 3.25 17.17 15.25
C ILE A 156 2.06 16.30 14.86
N SER A 157 0.84 16.79 15.10
CA SER A 157 -0.37 16.12 14.66
C SER A 157 -0.58 16.27 13.16
N LEU A 158 -1.34 15.35 12.54
CA LEU A 158 -1.76 15.48 11.14
C LEU A 158 -2.55 16.80 10.94
N TYR A 159 -3.35 17.18 11.93
CA TYR A 159 -4.04 18.46 11.96
C TYR A 159 -3.07 19.65 11.84
N ASP A 160 -1.99 19.67 12.63
CA ASP A 160 -0.98 20.72 12.59
C ASP A 160 -0.15 20.69 11.31
N ALA A 161 0.11 19.51 10.78
CA ALA A 161 0.82 19.34 9.50
C ALA A 161 0.01 19.96 8.34
N LEU A 162 -1.30 19.71 8.28
CA LEU A 162 -2.20 20.35 7.31
C LEU A 162 -2.19 21.88 7.45
N LYS A 163 -2.33 22.41 8.67
CA LYS A 163 -2.23 23.85 8.92
C LYS A 163 -0.89 24.45 8.50
N GLY A 164 0.20 23.71 8.71
CA GLY A 164 1.53 24.12 8.31
C GLY A 164 1.69 24.30 6.79
N ARG A 165 0.80 23.68 6.01
CA ARG A 165 0.69 23.83 4.54
C ARG A 165 -0.40 24.80 4.10
N ASN A 166 -0.96 25.58 5.01
CA ASN A 166 -2.06 26.51 4.77
C ASN A 166 -3.35 25.82 4.29
N LEU A 167 -3.52 24.55 4.60
CA LEU A 167 -4.76 23.82 4.41
C LEU A 167 -5.72 24.03 5.58
N ASN A 168 -6.98 23.67 5.40
CA ASN A 168 -8.01 23.87 6.43
C ASN A 168 -8.52 22.54 6.99
N PRO A 169 -7.85 21.92 7.99
CA PRO A 169 -8.26 20.64 8.56
C PRO A 169 -9.62 20.65 9.26
N ASP A 170 -10.13 21.82 9.66
CA ASP A 170 -11.47 21.94 10.26
C ASP A 170 -12.60 21.60 9.27
N ALA A 171 -12.29 21.58 7.98
CA ALA A 171 -13.23 21.22 6.91
C ALA A 171 -13.20 19.75 6.52
N ILE A 172 -12.52 18.85 7.27
CA ILE A 172 -12.30 17.45 6.88
C ILE A 172 -13.60 16.73 6.51
N GLU A 173 -14.71 16.99 7.20
CA GLU A 173 -16.01 16.38 6.91
C GLU A 173 -16.62 16.83 5.57
N HIS A 174 -16.01 17.80 4.89
CA HIS A 174 -16.43 18.36 3.60
C HIS A 174 -15.40 18.13 2.49
N MET A 175 -14.33 17.38 2.73
CA MET A 175 -13.27 17.09 1.77
C MET A 175 -13.57 15.91 0.86
N GLU A 176 -14.66 15.19 1.09
CA GLU A 176 -15.08 14.09 0.23
C GLU A 176 -15.18 14.51 -1.25
N TYR A 177 -14.64 13.69 -2.14
CA TYR A 177 -14.71 13.90 -3.58
C TYR A 177 -16.16 13.78 -4.07
N LYS A 178 -16.67 14.82 -4.73
CA LYS A 178 -18.10 14.94 -5.03
C LYS A 178 -18.52 14.51 -6.45
N ARG A 179 -17.56 14.40 -7.38
CA ARG A 179 -17.90 14.00 -8.75
C ARG A 179 -18.11 12.48 -8.79
N PRO A 180 -19.15 11.98 -9.51
CA PRO A 180 -19.28 10.54 -9.71
C PRO A 180 -18.05 9.96 -10.42
N VAL A 181 -17.58 8.80 -9.96
CA VAL A 181 -16.45 8.08 -10.52
C VAL A 181 -16.95 6.83 -11.24
N LYS A 182 -16.61 6.70 -12.54
CA LYS A 182 -16.95 5.54 -13.39
C LYS A 182 -16.07 4.34 -13.04
N SER A 183 -14.78 4.60 -12.85
CA SER A 183 -13.77 3.59 -12.53
C SER A 183 -12.53 4.24 -11.92
N PHE A 184 -11.80 3.47 -11.12
CA PHE A 184 -10.47 3.82 -10.62
C PHE A 184 -9.45 2.78 -11.09
N THR A 185 -8.29 3.24 -11.56
CA THR A 185 -7.19 2.36 -11.96
C THR A 185 -5.89 2.84 -11.33
N GLU A 186 -5.12 1.93 -10.76
CA GLU A 186 -3.79 2.23 -10.23
C GLU A 186 -2.74 1.31 -10.87
N ILE A 187 -1.59 1.87 -11.26
CA ILE A 187 -0.41 1.08 -11.61
C ILE A 187 0.66 1.28 -10.55
N HIS A 188 1.30 0.19 -10.15
CA HIS A 188 2.27 0.21 -9.07
C HIS A 188 3.39 -0.81 -9.31
N ILE A 189 4.52 -0.69 -8.62
CA ILE A 189 5.48 -1.79 -8.51
C ILE A 189 4.89 -2.90 -7.64
N GLU A 190 5.26 -4.16 -7.88
CA GLU A 190 4.76 -5.30 -7.10
C GLU A 190 5.14 -5.23 -5.60
N GLN A 191 6.27 -4.62 -5.27
CA GLN A 191 6.87 -4.64 -3.93
C GLN A 191 7.16 -6.07 -3.42
N GLY A 192 7.21 -7.03 -4.33
CA GLY A 192 7.37 -8.46 -4.09
C GLY A 192 8.24 -9.13 -5.16
N LYS A 193 8.41 -10.44 -5.06
CA LYS A 193 9.34 -11.23 -5.89
C LYS A 193 8.64 -12.13 -6.92
N VAL A 194 7.32 -12.12 -6.98
CA VAL A 194 6.56 -13.11 -7.75
C VAL A 194 6.72 -12.87 -9.24
N LEU A 195 6.52 -11.63 -9.71
CA LEU A 195 6.64 -11.30 -11.13
C LEU A 195 8.04 -11.59 -11.68
N GLU A 196 9.08 -11.21 -10.93
CA GLU A 196 10.46 -11.49 -11.31
C GLU A 196 10.75 -13.00 -11.31
N HIS A 197 10.28 -13.73 -10.29
CA HIS A 197 10.45 -15.19 -10.18
C HIS A 197 9.74 -15.93 -11.30
N GLU A 198 8.53 -15.55 -11.66
CA GLU A 198 7.71 -16.14 -12.72
C GLU A 198 8.05 -15.59 -14.12
N ALA A 199 9.01 -14.66 -14.20
CA ALA A 199 9.39 -13.97 -15.44
C ALA A 199 8.19 -13.35 -16.17
N LYS A 200 7.29 -12.70 -15.41
CA LYS A 200 6.10 -12.00 -15.92
C LYS A 200 6.29 -10.50 -15.89
N PRO A 201 6.14 -9.80 -17.01
CA PRO A 201 6.29 -8.34 -17.04
C PRO A 201 5.11 -7.59 -16.41
N ILE A 202 3.96 -8.27 -16.23
CA ILE A 202 2.71 -7.65 -15.74
C ILE A 202 1.99 -8.58 -14.76
N GLY A 203 1.54 -7.99 -13.66
CA GLY A 203 0.57 -8.57 -12.73
C GLY A 203 -0.78 -7.88 -12.85
N VAL A 204 -1.84 -8.64 -13.08
CA VAL A 204 -3.22 -8.15 -12.97
C VAL A 204 -3.71 -8.44 -11.56
N VAL A 205 -3.94 -7.39 -10.78
CA VAL A 205 -4.23 -7.54 -9.36
C VAL A 205 -5.68 -7.99 -9.15
N THR A 206 -5.87 -9.03 -8.36
CA THR A 206 -7.19 -9.62 -8.05
C THR A 206 -7.81 -9.10 -6.76
N GLY A 207 -7.01 -8.53 -5.88
CA GLY A 207 -7.44 -7.96 -4.60
C GLY A 207 -6.26 -7.44 -3.80
N ILE A 208 -6.55 -6.63 -2.80
CA ILE A 208 -5.57 -6.07 -1.86
C ILE A 208 -5.75 -6.76 -0.52
N ALA A 209 -4.69 -7.40 -0.04
CA ALA A 209 -4.69 -8.07 1.25
C ALA A 209 -4.70 -7.03 2.39
N ALA A 210 -5.42 -7.38 3.46
CA ALA A 210 -5.42 -6.55 4.66
C ALA A 210 -4.95 -7.34 5.88
N PRO A 211 -4.16 -6.70 6.77
CA PRO A 211 -3.63 -7.35 7.95
C PRO A 211 -4.66 -7.51 9.07
N GLU A 212 -4.53 -8.60 9.84
CA GLU A 212 -4.91 -8.67 11.24
C GLU A 212 -3.63 -8.75 12.07
N ARG A 213 -3.40 -7.74 12.91
CA ARG A 213 -2.21 -7.62 13.76
C ARG A 213 -2.58 -7.70 15.23
N PHE A 214 -1.78 -8.45 15.97
CA PHE A 214 -1.95 -8.56 17.42
C PHE A 214 -0.63 -8.89 18.11
N TYR A 215 -0.52 -8.50 19.37
CA TYR A 215 0.55 -8.99 20.24
C TYR A 215 0.09 -10.20 21.02
N VAL A 216 1.00 -11.18 21.17
CA VAL A 216 0.84 -12.31 22.09
C VAL A 216 1.91 -12.20 23.16
N THR A 217 1.51 -11.98 24.41
CA THR A 217 2.42 -12.01 25.55
C THR A 217 2.28 -13.35 26.27
N ILE A 218 3.33 -14.18 26.21
CA ILE A 218 3.41 -15.50 26.81
C ILE A 218 4.16 -15.36 28.13
N ARG A 219 3.64 -15.97 29.20
CA ARG A 219 4.22 -15.92 30.56
C ARG A 219 4.45 -17.31 31.09
N GLY A 220 5.65 -17.51 31.64
CA GLY A 220 6.09 -18.67 32.39
C GLY A 220 6.82 -18.25 33.67
N ASN A 221 7.84 -19.01 34.09
CA ASN A 221 8.61 -18.73 35.28
C ASN A 221 10.07 -18.40 34.93
N ALA A 222 10.58 -17.27 35.42
CA ALA A 222 11.99 -16.93 35.33
C ALA A 222 12.72 -17.61 36.50
N ASP A 223 13.55 -18.63 36.17
CA ASP A 223 14.29 -19.41 37.14
C ASP A 223 15.76 -19.55 36.74
N HIS A 224 16.60 -20.02 37.63
CA HIS A 224 18.02 -20.26 37.38
C HIS A 224 18.21 -21.37 36.34
N SER A 225 18.88 -21.09 35.22
CA SER A 225 18.98 -22.00 34.07
C SER A 225 19.72 -23.32 34.38
N GLY A 226 20.69 -23.31 35.30
CA GLY A 226 21.44 -24.52 35.71
C GLY A 226 20.83 -25.28 36.86
N ALA A 227 20.08 -24.62 37.74
CA ALA A 227 19.55 -25.25 38.97
C ALA A 227 18.14 -25.84 38.78
N THR A 228 17.37 -25.37 37.77
CA THR A 228 16.00 -25.86 37.55
C THR A 228 15.99 -27.03 36.56
N PRO A 229 15.56 -28.24 36.98
CA PRO A 229 15.44 -29.40 36.10
C PRO A 229 14.51 -29.19 34.92
N MET A 230 14.79 -29.87 33.78
CA MET A 230 14.03 -29.68 32.53
C MET A 230 12.53 -29.90 32.67
N ASN A 231 12.11 -30.90 33.48
CA ASN A 231 10.71 -31.28 33.68
C ASN A 231 9.93 -30.37 34.64
N LEU A 232 10.60 -29.40 35.28
CA LEU A 232 10.01 -28.43 36.20
C LEU A 232 9.98 -27.00 35.60
N ARG A 233 10.39 -26.83 34.33
CA ARG A 233 10.47 -25.56 33.69
C ARG A 233 9.14 -25.13 33.05
N HIS A 234 8.77 -23.87 33.28
CA HIS A 234 7.73 -23.18 32.54
C HIS A 234 8.39 -22.11 31.67
N ASP A 235 9.16 -22.55 30.68
CA ASP A 235 9.99 -21.71 29.81
C ASP A 235 9.12 -21.04 28.72
N ALA A 236 8.92 -19.72 28.86
CA ALA A 236 8.11 -18.93 27.96
C ALA A 236 8.69 -18.87 26.54
N LEU A 237 10.05 -18.83 26.40
CA LEU A 237 10.68 -18.75 25.07
C LEU A 237 10.56 -20.06 24.31
N CYS A 238 10.68 -21.20 24.98
CA CYS A 238 10.42 -22.50 24.37
C CYS A 238 8.96 -22.67 23.93
N GLY A 239 8.02 -22.06 24.65
CA GLY A 239 6.61 -21.97 24.23
C GLY A 239 6.43 -21.07 23.02
N ALA A 240 6.99 -19.85 23.09
CA ALA A 240 6.97 -18.87 22.00
C ALA A 240 7.56 -19.42 20.69
N SER A 241 8.70 -20.12 20.76
CA SER A 241 9.33 -20.73 19.57
C SER A 241 8.43 -21.72 18.85
N LYS A 242 7.65 -22.54 19.61
CA LYS A 242 6.67 -23.44 19.02
C LYS A 242 5.49 -22.70 18.40
N ILE A 243 5.06 -21.61 19.04
CA ILE A 243 3.97 -20.78 18.53
C ILE A 243 4.41 -20.09 17.23
N ILE A 244 5.63 -19.57 17.14
CA ILE A 244 6.19 -18.95 15.94
C ILE A 244 6.14 -19.92 14.76
N LEU A 245 6.70 -21.13 14.94
CA LEU A 245 6.69 -22.16 13.90
C LEU A 245 5.28 -22.63 13.54
N GLY A 246 4.38 -22.72 14.53
CA GLY A 246 2.98 -23.06 14.29
C GLY A 246 2.22 -21.99 13.50
N ILE A 247 2.51 -20.71 13.70
CA ILE A 247 1.94 -19.62 12.90
C ILE A 247 2.33 -19.74 11.44
N GLU A 248 3.62 -19.98 11.16
CA GLU A 248 4.14 -20.20 9.80
C GLU A 248 3.46 -21.42 9.14
N GLU A 249 3.39 -22.55 9.85
CA GLU A 249 2.79 -23.79 9.36
C GLU A 249 1.29 -23.61 9.08
N ILE A 250 0.52 -23.06 10.02
CA ILE A 250 -0.93 -22.88 9.89
C ILE A 250 -1.26 -21.91 8.73
N ALA A 251 -0.52 -20.79 8.60
CA ALA A 251 -0.71 -19.87 7.50
C ALA A 251 -0.42 -20.54 6.15
N SER A 252 0.66 -21.33 6.06
CA SER A 252 1.09 -22.03 4.84
C SER A 252 0.11 -23.13 4.40
N MET A 253 -0.74 -23.67 5.30
CA MET A 253 -1.77 -24.66 4.95
C MET A 253 -2.95 -24.05 4.18
N GLN A 254 -3.13 -22.74 4.20
CA GLN A 254 -4.21 -22.05 3.49
C GLN A 254 -3.71 -21.58 2.12
N GLU A 255 -3.96 -22.38 1.09
CA GLU A 255 -3.48 -22.13 -0.28
C GLU A 255 -4.43 -21.26 -1.11
N GLU A 256 -5.76 -21.49 -1.00
CA GLU A 256 -6.79 -20.83 -1.82
C GLU A 256 -7.98 -20.32 -1.00
N PRO A 257 -8.16 -19.02 -0.84
CA PRO A 257 -7.20 -17.94 -1.16
C PRO A 257 -6.02 -17.96 -0.18
N PRO A 258 -4.81 -17.54 -0.59
CA PRO A 258 -3.61 -17.65 0.21
C PRO A 258 -3.66 -16.74 1.45
N VAL A 259 -3.04 -17.22 2.53
CA VAL A 259 -2.82 -16.45 3.76
C VAL A 259 -1.33 -16.43 4.05
N VAL A 260 -0.79 -15.25 4.35
CA VAL A 260 0.59 -15.10 4.83
C VAL A 260 0.60 -14.74 6.30
N GLY A 261 1.50 -15.38 7.08
CA GLY A 261 1.64 -15.17 8.51
C GLY A 261 3.10 -14.89 8.89
N THR A 262 3.32 -13.82 9.63
CA THR A 262 4.66 -13.41 10.05
C THR A 262 4.68 -13.07 11.54
N VAL A 263 5.73 -13.51 12.25
CA VAL A 263 6.07 -13.01 13.58
C VAL A 263 7.29 -12.09 13.44
N GLY A 264 7.02 -10.78 13.36
CA GLY A 264 8.04 -9.76 13.12
C GLY A 264 8.67 -9.17 14.38
N VAL A 265 8.09 -9.41 15.55
CA VAL A 265 8.60 -8.90 16.84
C VAL A 265 8.75 -10.04 17.82
N VAL A 266 9.90 -10.15 18.47
CA VAL A 266 10.18 -11.09 19.57
C VAL A 266 10.94 -10.34 20.66
N GLU A 267 10.29 -10.14 21.80
CA GLU A 267 10.91 -9.53 22.99
C GLU A 267 10.96 -10.55 24.11
N VAL A 268 12.15 -10.77 24.68
CA VAL A 268 12.39 -11.80 25.70
C VAL A 268 12.76 -11.16 27.04
N VAL A 269 12.11 -11.57 28.10
CA VAL A 269 12.36 -11.07 29.46
C VAL A 269 12.75 -12.23 30.40
N PRO A 270 13.88 -12.11 31.12
CA PRO A 270 14.81 -10.97 31.21
C PRO A 270 15.89 -10.91 30.13
N GLY A 271 15.98 -11.90 29.21
CA GLY A 271 16.97 -11.91 28.14
C GLY A 271 18.41 -12.16 28.61
N ALA A 272 18.59 -13.01 29.62
CA ALA A 272 19.88 -13.35 30.20
C ALA A 272 20.19 -14.85 30.00
N MET A 273 21.44 -15.19 29.66
CA MET A 273 21.84 -16.56 29.32
C MET A 273 21.69 -17.56 30.48
N ASN A 274 21.78 -17.09 31.72
CA ASN A 274 21.71 -17.91 32.93
C ASN A 274 20.33 -17.89 33.61
N VAL A 275 19.30 -17.35 32.92
CA VAL A 275 17.92 -17.29 33.43
C VAL A 275 16.97 -17.91 32.42
N ILE A 276 16.06 -18.79 32.85
CA ILE A 276 14.97 -19.30 32.04
C ILE A 276 14.03 -18.12 31.73
N PRO A 277 13.68 -17.85 30.45
CA PRO A 277 12.80 -16.75 30.13
C PRO A 277 11.42 -16.85 30.78
N GLY A 278 11.06 -15.83 31.56
CA GLY A 278 9.77 -15.74 32.25
C GLY A 278 8.65 -15.14 31.44
N ALA A 279 8.99 -14.32 30.42
CA ALA A 279 7.99 -13.78 29.50
C ALA A 279 8.57 -13.57 28.11
N VAL A 280 7.69 -13.69 27.09
CA VAL A 280 8.00 -13.36 25.69
C VAL A 280 6.82 -12.63 25.10
N LYS A 281 7.08 -11.52 24.40
CA LYS A 281 6.09 -10.80 23.58
C LYS A 281 6.38 -11.06 22.12
N LEU A 282 5.37 -11.49 21.38
CA LEU A 282 5.38 -11.71 19.93
C LEU A 282 4.49 -10.68 19.25
N GLY A 283 4.97 -10.08 18.15
CA GLY A 283 4.14 -9.27 17.26
C GLY A 283 3.81 -10.07 16.00
N VAL A 284 2.52 -10.31 15.80
CA VAL A 284 1.98 -11.18 14.73
C VAL A 284 1.27 -10.34 13.68
N ASP A 285 1.53 -10.62 12.40
CA ASP A 285 0.89 -10.01 11.22
C ASP A 285 0.36 -11.14 10.33
N ILE A 286 -0.97 -11.21 10.13
CA ILE A 286 -1.64 -12.21 9.28
C ILE A 286 -2.39 -11.46 8.19
N ARG A 287 -2.14 -11.80 6.92
CA ARG A 287 -2.73 -11.12 5.75
C ARG A 287 -3.37 -12.08 4.77
N SER A 288 -4.47 -11.64 4.16
CA SER A 288 -5.12 -12.29 3.02
C SER A 288 -6.02 -11.30 2.27
N ILE A 289 -6.32 -11.58 1.01
CA ILE A 289 -7.40 -10.89 0.25
C ILE A 289 -8.79 -11.39 0.66
N SER A 290 -8.88 -12.48 1.43
CA SER A 290 -10.12 -13.03 1.95
C SER A 290 -10.19 -12.85 3.46
N LYS A 291 -11.14 -12.03 3.91
CA LYS A 291 -11.43 -11.88 5.34
C LYS A 291 -11.76 -13.24 6.00
N VAL A 292 -12.56 -14.08 5.31
CA VAL A 292 -12.98 -15.38 5.84
C VAL A 292 -11.79 -16.32 6.03
N ALA A 293 -10.89 -16.42 5.04
CA ALA A 293 -9.69 -17.25 5.13
C ALA A 293 -8.74 -16.76 6.23
N ARG A 294 -8.50 -15.44 6.29
CA ARG A 294 -7.68 -14.80 7.32
C ARG A 294 -8.22 -15.08 8.72
N ASP A 295 -9.49 -14.79 8.96
CA ASP A 295 -10.13 -14.96 10.28
C ASP A 295 -10.14 -16.43 10.71
N SER A 296 -10.28 -17.39 9.76
CA SER A 296 -10.16 -18.82 10.02
C SER A 296 -8.75 -19.20 10.47
N VAL A 297 -7.72 -18.71 9.76
CA VAL A 297 -6.32 -18.94 10.13
C VAL A 297 -5.99 -18.33 11.49
N VAL A 298 -6.45 -17.11 11.76
CA VAL A 298 -6.29 -16.46 13.08
C VAL A 298 -6.95 -17.27 14.19
N THR A 299 -8.12 -17.85 13.94
CA THR A 299 -8.81 -18.73 14.90
C THR A 299 -7.97 -19.97 15.21
N LEU A 300 -7.46 -20.66 14.17
CA LEU A 300 -6.59 -21.83 14.33
C LEU A 300 -5.29 -21.48 15.08
N ILE A 301 -4.71 -20.31 14.82
CA ILE A 301 -3.54 -19.82 15.54
C ILE A 301 -3.85 -19.65 17.04
N LYS A 302 -4.99 -19.02 17.37
CA LYS A 302 -5.42 -18.85 18.77
C LYS A 302 -5.62 -20.19 19.48
N GLU A 303 -6.29 -21.15 18.84
CA GLU A 303 -6.45 -22.51 19.34
C GLU A 303 -5.10 -23.23 19.54
N PHE A 304 -4.17 -23.04 18.60
CA PHE A 304 -2.83 -23.61 18.72
C PHE A 304 -2.04 -23.01 19.90
N ILE A 305 -2.18 -21.68 20.14
CA ILE A 305 -1.60 -21.02 21.31
C ILE A 305 -2.15 -21.62 22.59
N ASP A 306 -3.46 -21.85 22.69
CA ASP A 306 -4.10 -22.52 23.84
C ASP A 306 -3.47 -23.89 24.12
N VAL A 307 -3.35 -24.72 23.09
CA VAL A 307 -2.76 -26.06 23.21
C VAL A 307 -1.32 -26.01 23.69
N ILE A 308 -0.50 -25.08 23.17
CA ILE A 308 0.90 -24.96 23.59
C ILE A 308 1.00 -24.41 25.02
N ALA A 309 0.17 -23.44 25.38
CA ALA A 309 0.15 -22.85 26.72
C ALA A 309 -0.25 -23.91 27.77
N GLU A 310 -1.34 -24.67 27.56
CA GLU A 310 -1.76 -25.73 28.43
C GLU A 310 -0.69 -26.81 28.61
N LYS A 311 -0.17 -27.34 27.49
CA LYS A 311 0.83 -28.42 27.49
C LYS A 311 2.13 -28.04 28.22
N ARG A 312 2.46 -26.77 28.29
CA ARG A 312 3.71 -26.25 28.87
C ARG A 312 3.51 -25.55 30.22
N GLY A 313 2.28 -25.45 30.72
CA GLY A 313 1.93 -24.75 31.95
C GLY A 313 2.23 -23.26 31.87
N LEU A 314 1.95 -22.64 30.73
CA LEU A 314 2.13 -21.23 30.45
C LEU A 314 0.79 -20.48 30.47
N SER A 315 0.82 -19.18 30.71
CA SER A 315 -0.32 -18.30 30.48
C SER A 315 -0.02 -17.33 29.35
N TYR A 316 -1.04 -16.75 28.73
CA TYR A 316 -0.85 -15.77 27.70
C TYR A 316 -1.96 -14.69 27.67
N THR A 317 -1.69 -13.58 27.01
CA THR A 317 -2.68 -12.56 26.65
C THR A 317 -2.53 -12.22 25.17
N ILE A 318 -3.65 -11.92 24.50
CA ILE A 318 -3.66 -11.41 23.12
C ILE A 318 -4.20 -9.98 23.14
N GLU A 319 -3.44 -9.06 22.56
CA GLU A 319 -3.78 -7.64 22.46
C GLU A 319 -3.93 -7.28 20.97
N PRO A 320 -5.15 -6.97 20.48
CA PRO A 320 -5.34 -6.56 19.09
C PRO A 320 -4.65 -5.22 18.82
N VAL A 321 -4.06 -5.07 17.62
CA VAL A 321 -3.38 -3.85 17.15
C VAL A 321 -4.13 -3.22 15.98
N ALA A 322 -4.46 -4.03 14.96
CA ALA A 322 -5.18 -3.61 13.76
C ALA A 322 -5.98 -4.77 13.18
N GLN A 323 -7.12 -4.46 12.59
CA GLN A 323 -7.92 -5.41 11.82
C GLN A 323 -8.53 -4.65 10.64
N ASP A 324 -7.78 -4.60 9.53
CA ASP A 324 -8.23 -3.92 8.31
C ASP A 324 -9.08 -4.86 7.43
N HIS A 325 -9.83 -4.27 6.50
CA HIS A 325 -10.67 -5.03 5.58
C HIS A 325 -9.94 -5.22 4.25
N PRO A 326 -9.74 -6.48 3.78
CA PRO A 326 -9.26 -6.73 2.44
C PRO A 326 -10.32 -6.37 1.41
N VAL A 327 -9.89 -5.99 0.23
CA VAL A 327 -10.77 -5.68 -0.90
C VAL A 327 -10.48 -6.60 -2.08
N VAL A 328 -11.53 -6.90 -2.85
CA VAL A 328 -11.43 -7.69 -4.08
C VAL A 328 -11.64 -6.75 -5.27
N MET A 329 -10.76 -6.82 -6.26
CA MET A 329 -10.89 -6.00 -7.47
C MET A 329 -12.13 -6.37 -8.26
N ASN A 330 -12.72 -5.37 -8.92
CA ASN A 330 -13.91 -5.57 -9.73
C ASN A 330 -13.62 -6.54 -10.89
N PRO A 331 -14.40 -7.64 -11.06
CA PRO A 331 -14.15 -8.63 -12.13
C PRO A 331 -14.22 -8.05 -13.54
N ALA A 332 -15.00 -6.97 -13.77
CA ALA A 332 -15.02 -6.31 -15.06
C ALA A 332 -13.72 -5.53 -15.29
N MET A 333 -13.20 -4.84 -14.28
CA MET A 333 -11.91 -4.14 -14.38
C MET A 333 -10.74 -5.11 -14.57
N ILE A 334 -10.75 -6.27 -13.91
CA ILE A 334 -9.74 -7.32 -14.15
C ILE A 334 -9.76 -7.70 -15.63
N ARG A 335 -10.93 -8.00 -16.21
CA ARG A 335 -11.04 -8.35 -17.66
C ARG A 335 -10.60 -7.21 -18.57
N GLU A 336 -10.95 -5.95 -18.25
CA GLU A 336 -10.50 -4.79 -19.02
C GLU A 336 -8.98 -4.67 -19.06
N ILE A 337 -8.32 -4.90 -17.94
CA ILE A 337 -6.86 -4.89 -17.84
C ILE A 337 -6.27 -6.09 -18.61
N GLU A 338 -6.81 -7.31 -18.46
CA GLU A 338 -6.35 -8.50 -19.19
C GLU A 338 -6.47 -8.31 -20.71
N GLU A 339 -7.58 -7.76 -21.21
CA GLU A 339 -7.77 -7.44 -22.63
C GLU A 339 -6.75 -6.39 -23.10
N ALA A 340 -6.46 -5.36 -22.29
CA ALA A 340 -5.44 -4.37 -22.60
C ALA A 340 -4.03 -4.99 -22.67
N VAL A 341 -3.69 -5.86 -21.72
CA VAL A 341 -2.40 -6.60 -21.72
C VAL A 341 -2.27 -7.44 -22.99
N GLN A 342 -3.30 -8.21 -23.33
CA GLN A 342 -3.34 -9.02 -24.54
C GLN A 342 -3.19 -8.18 -25.82
N SER A 343 -3.82 -7.00 -25.88
CA SER A 343 -3.72 -6.09 -27.03
C SER A 343 -2.33 -5.49 -27.21
N VAL A 344 -1.62 -5.28 -26.11
CA VAL A 344 -0.20 -4.86 -26.13
C VAL A 344 0.72 -6.01 -26.51
N GLY A 345 0.28 -7.26 -26.38
CA GLY A 345 0.99 -8.47 -26.80
C GLY A 345 2.08 -8.90 -25.81
N VAL A 346 1.88 -8.67 -24.52
CA VAL A 346 2.80 -9.10 -23.46
C VAL A 346 2.18 -10.19 -22.60
N ASP A 347 3.02 -10.95 -21.90
CA ASP A 347 2.58 -12.00 -20.99
C ASP A 347 2.22 -11.39 -19.61
N TYR A 348 1.40 -12.10 -18.85
CA TYR A 348 0.96 -11.63 -17.52
C TYR A 348 0.58 -12.81 -16.61
N MET A 349 0.37 -12.49 -15.35
CA MET A 349 -0.34 -13.36 -14.41
C MET A 349 -1.32 -12.57 -13.56
N THR A 350 -2.33 -13.25 -13.04
CA THR A 350 -3.20 -12.69 -12.00
C THR A 350 -2.60 -12.95 -10.62
N MET A 351 -2.66 -11.97 -9.72
CA MET A 351 -2.07 -12.09 -8.40
C MET A 351 -2.71 -11.13 -7.39
N PRO A 352 -2.67 -11.43 -6.09
CA PRO A 352 -3.08 -10.47 -5.07
C PRO A 352 -1.98 -9.43 -4.80
N SER A 353 -2.35 -8.25 -4.28
CA SER A 353 -1.42 -7.36 -3.59
C SER A 353 -1.27 -7.77 -2.13
N GLY A 354 -0.04 -7.90 -1.66
CA GLY A 354 0.30 -8.08 -0.24
C GLY A 354 0.40 -6.77 0.54
N ALA A 355 0.51 -5.63 -0.16
CA ALA A 355 0.58 -4.27 0.39
C ALA A 355 -0.78 -3.56 0.28
N GLY A 356 -1.01 -2.55 1.14
CA GLY A 356 -2.13 -1.62 1.00
C GLY A 356 -1.85 -0.60 -0.11
N HIS A 357 -2.89 -0.05 -0.74
CA HIS A 357 -2.81 0.97 -1.78
C HIS A 357 -4.02 1.88 -1.71
N ASP A 358 -3.94 3.07 -2.28
CA ASP A 358 -5.07 4.01 -2.36
C ASP A 358 -6.29 3.41 -3.06
N ALA A 359 -6.08 2.49 -4.00
CA ALA A 359 -7.13 1.75 -4.71
C ALA A 359 -8.11 1.04 -3.77
N MET A 360 -7.70 0.65 -2.56
CA MET A 360 -8.56 -0.08 -1.64
C MET A 360 -9.78 0.73 -1.18
N HIS A 361 -9.66 2.07 -1.07
CA HIS A 361 -10.75 2.94 -0.64
C HIS A 361 -11.79 3.23 -1.73
N TRP A 362 -11.49 2.86 -2.98
CA TRP A 362 -12.40 2.99 -4.11
C TRP A 362 -13.11 1.68 -4.43
N ALA A 363 -12.50 0.53 -4.09
CA ALA A 363 -12.94 -0.80 -4.55
C ALA A 363 -14.31 -1.24 -4.02
N ASP A 364 -14.82 -0.67 -2.93
CA ASP A 364 -16.10 -1.07 -2.33
C ASP A 364 -17.30 -0.68 -3.19
N ASP A 365 -17.26 0.47 -3.87
CA ASP A 365 -18.40 1.03 -4.60
C ASP A 365 -18.05 1.58 -5.99
N VAL A 366 -16.77 1.66 -6.33
CA VAL A 366 -16.28 2.07 -7.65
C VAL A 366 -15.62 0.88 -8.33
N PRO A 367 -15.92 0.58 -9.60
CA PRO A 367 -15.17 -0.40 -10.37
C PRO A 367 -13.67 -0.09 -10.38
N THR A 368 -12.89 -0.85 -9.61
CA THR A 368 -11.47 -0.60 -9.36
C THR A 368 -10.61 -1.74 -9.88
N GLY A 369 -9.47 -1.41 -10.47
CA GLY A 369 -8.46 -2.36 -10.94
C GLY A 369 -7.05 -1.85 -10.69
N MET A 370 -6.09 -2.79 -10.58
CA MET A 370 -4.67 -2.47 -10.42
C MET A 370 -3.79 -3.29 -11.35
N ILE A 371 -2.69 -2.66 -11.76
CA ILE A 371 -1.66 -3.23 -12.62
C ILE A 371 -0.35 -3.22 -11.85
N PHE A 372 0.32 -4.38 -11.75
CA PHE A 372 1.66 -4.46 -11.21
C PHE A 372 2.71 -4.60 -12.30
N ILE A 373 3.85 -3.97 -12.07
CA ILE A 373 5.10 -4.20 -12.80
C ILE A 373 6.15 -4.77 -11.84
N PRO A 374 7.16 -5.51 -12.34
CA PRO A 374 8.21 -6.05 -11.50
C PRO A 374 9.04 -4.97 -10.81
N CYS A 375 9.55 -5.28 -9.62
CA CYS A 375 10.65 -4.57 -8.99
C CYS A 375 11.78 -5.54 -8.70
N ARG A 376 13.02 -5.08 -8.89
CA ARG A 376 14.23 -5.90 -8.78
C ARG A 376 14.35 -6.54 -7.41
N GLU A 377 14.50 -7.88 -7.36
CA GLU A 377 14.60 -8.69 -6.14
C GLU A 377 13.41 -8.51 -5.19
N GLY A 378 12.30 -7.91 -5.65
CA GLY A 378 11.15 -7.58 -4.81
C GLY A 378 11.45 -6.52 -3.76
N ILE A 379 12.52 -5.74 -3.94
CA ILE A 379 12.93 -4.72 -2.97
C ILE A 379 12.04 -3.50 -3.11
N SER A 380 11.40 -3.11 -2.00
CA SER A 380 10.70 -1.83 -1.84
C SER A 380 10.96 -1.27 -0.45
N HIS A 381 10.60 0.00 -0.20
CA HIS A 381 10.88 0.73 1.05
C HIS A 381 12.38 0.74 1.41
N ASN A 382 13.23 0.83 0.41
CA ASN A 382 14.67 0.70 0.53
C ASN A 382 15.38 1.51 -0.56
N PRO A 383 16.55 2.11 -0.29
CA PRO A 383 17.33 2.84 -1.30
C PRO A 383 17.73 2.00 -2.52
N ALA A 384 17.76 0.67 -2.39
CA ALA A 384 18.07 -0.26 -3.49
C ALA A 384 16.86 -0.63 -4.36
N GLU A 385 15.68 -0.08 -4.08
CA GLU A 385 14.47 -0.27 -4.90
C GLU A 385 14.74 0.13 -6.35
N PHE A 386 14.32 -0.72 -7.28
CA PHE A 386 14.49 -0.46 -8.69
C PHE A 386 13.41 -1.15 -9.53
N ALA A 387 12.80 -0.39 -10.44
CA ALA A 387 11.96 -0.92 -11.51
C ALA A 387 12.60 -0.62 -12.86
N ASP A 388 12.58 -1.58 -13.80
CA ASP A 388 13.16 -1.36 -15.12
C ASP A 388 12.27 -0.42 -15.94
N MET A 389 12.90 0.52 -16.66
CA MET A 389 12.15 1.48 -17.47
C MET A 389 11.35 0.81 -18.60
N ASP A 390 11.76 -0.36 -19.07
CA ASP A 390 11.02 -1.10 -20.12
C ASP A 390 9.74 -1.72 -19.52
N ASP A 391 9.77 -2.17 -18.25
CA ASP A 391 8.59 -2.62 -17.54
C ASP A 391 7.63 -1.46 -17.23
N ILE A 392 8.17 -0.31 -16.80
CA ILE A 392 7.38 0.92 -16.58
C ILE A 392 6.69 1.35 -17.88
N VAL A 393 7.41 1.39 -19.01
CA VAL A 393 6.85 1.74 -20.32
C VAL A 393 5.77 0.72 -20.74
N THR A 394 5.97 -0.55 -20.46
CA THR A 394 5.00 -1.61 -20.75
C THR A 394 3.73 -1.42 -19.92
N GLY A 395 3.87 -1.20 -18.62
CA GLY A 395 2.74 -0.91 -17.72
C GLY A 395 1.99 0.37 -18.14
N ALA A 396 2.72 1.44 -18.49
CA ALA A 396 2.13 2.69 -18.95
C ALA A 396 1.36 2.53 -20.28
N LYS A 397 1.80 1.67 -21.22
CA LYS A 397 1.07 1.34 -22.45
C LYS A 397 -0.25 0.62 -22.16
N ILE A 398 -0.22 -0.30 -21.21
CA ILE A 398 -1.43 -1.01 -20.76
C ILE A 398 -2.40 -0.02 -20.13
N LEU A 399 -1.91 0.83 -19.23
CA LEU A 399 -2.71 1.88 -18.60
C LEU A 399 -3.32 2.84 -19.64
N ASP A 400 -2.54 3.32 -20.63
CA ASP A 400 -3.04 4.15 -21.74
C ASP A 400 -4.18 3.44 -22.51
N THR A 401 -4.03 2.14 -22.76
CA THR A 401 -5.06 1.33 -23.44
C THR A 401 -6.33 1.22 -22.60
N VAL A 402 -6.22 0.95 -21.31
CA VAL A 402 -7.35 0.89 -20.36
C VAL A 402 -8.07 2.23 -20.28
N LEU A 403 -7.33 3.33 -20.10
CA LEU A 403 -7.91 4.67 -19.99
C LEU A 403 -8.63 5.11 -21.29
N ARG A 404 -8.05 4.83 -22.46
CA ARG A 404 -8.71 5.09 -23.75
C ARG A 404 -10.04 4.35 -23.85
N LYS A 405 -10.07 3.07 -23.50
CA LYS A 405 -11.30 2.27 -23.57
C LYS A 405 -12.35 2.76 -22.58
N LEU A 406 -11.97 2.96 -21.31
CA LEU A 406 -12.90 3.39 -20.27
C LEU A 406 -13.40 4.83 -20.45
N SER A 407 -12.67 5.69 -21.14
CA SER A 407 -13.06 7.08 -21.37
C SER A 407 -14.01 7.28 -22.56
N LEU A 408 -14.30 6.23 -23.33
CA LEU A 408 -15.36 6.19 -24.32
C LEU A 408 -16.67 5.68 -23.69
N GLU A 409 -17.83 6.08 -24.23
CA GLU A 409 -19.14 5.51 -23.86
C GLU A 409 -19.33 4.09 -24.38
#